data_2634779a5116f61af43a33d1132dda49
#
_entry.id   2634779a5116f61af43a33d1132dda49
#
_cell.length_a   1.000
_cell.length_b   1.000
_cell.length_c   1.000
_cell.angle_alpha   90.00
_cell.angle_beta   90.00
_cell.angle_gamma   90.00
#
_symmetry.space_group_name_H-M   'P 1'
#
loop_
_entity.id
_entity.type
_entity.pdbx_description
1 polymer ?
#
loop_
_entity_poly.entity_id
_entity_poly.type
_entity_poly.pdbx_seq_one_letter_code
_entity_poly.pdbx_strand_id
1 'polypeptide(L)'
;SSSLSLANSADEGGNASSGVTPQELRYTFSWNFDTESDLRPRGGTTTGADVTLAASPCESWKALQKPYLSKFEKDRAAILAMAGEYRASFDFFEPLGFYEDHKPTRPYQSWGTEYIFVVEDRRDFISLQHVLVMMMKTPEGGVTEPYVVKHWRQDWTYEDSSINRYVGSRTWRSEEVPKKQRQGNWSQAVFQVDDSPRYESMGRWVHAKGFSSWMSQETWRPLPRREFSVRDDYDVLIGTNRHTITLNGWSQEEDNLKVVIGESGDSANGGKLLPDYEVRGREVGFNRYERIIDFDFQPAIRYWDKTAYFWSTVRGRWGSIIDNETTHSLTN
;
A
#
# COMPACT_ATOMS: atom_id res chain seq x y z
N SER A 1 -6.19 -57.53 9.75
CA SER A 1 -6.58 -57.43 8.32
C SER A 1 -8.02 -56.93 8.28
N SER A 2 -8.25 -55.65 8.12
CA SER A 2 -9.56 -55.10 7.82
C SER A 2 -9.37 -54.00 6.80
N SER A 3 -9.72 -54.32 5.57
CA SER A 3 -9.78 -53.44 4.44
C SER A 3 -10.99 -52.53 4.54
N LEU A 4 -10.78 -51.22 4.56
CA LEU A 4 -11.82 -50.22 4.36
C LEU A 4 -12.06 -50.02 2.87
N SER A 5 -13.24 -50.43 2.42
CA SER A 5 -13.78 -50.19 1.08
C SER A 5 -14.36 -48.76 1.04
N LEU A 6 -13.84 -47.92 0.17
CA LEU A 6 -14.44 -46.65 -0.20
C LEU A 6 -15.54 -46.90 -1.25
N ALA A 7 -16.78 -46.71 -0.87
CA ALA A 7 -17.90 -46.73 -1.79
C ALA A 7 -17.98 -45.41 -2.57
N ASN A 8 -17.82 -45.50 -3.89
CA ASN A 8 -18.20 -44.45 -4.82
C ASN A 8 -19.72 -44.41 -4.93
N SER A 9 -20.33 -43.33 -4.51
CA SER A 9 -21.67 -42.95 -4.95
C SER A 9 -21.54 -41.84 -5.98
N ALA A 10 -21.75 -42.15 -7.21
CA ALA A 10 -21.99 -41.20 -8.28
C ALA A 10 -23.39 -40.60 -8.07
N ASP A 11 -23.48 -39.34 -7.80
CA ASP A 11 -24.73 -38.58 -7.86
C ASP A 11 -24.67 -37.69 -9.10
N GLU A 12 -25.48 -38.03 -10.10
CA GLU A 12 -25.72 -37.19 -11.27
C GLU A 12 -26.75 -36.13 -10.92
N GLY A 13 -26.28 -34.91 -10.72
CA GLY A 13 -27.15 -33.76 -10.44
C GLY A 13 -26.57 -32.47 -10.98
N GLY A 14 -27.09 -32.04 -12.09
CA GLY A 14 -27.26 -30.64 -12.54
C GLY A 14 -26.08 -29.68 -12.40
N ASN A 15 -25.23 -29.66 -13.40
CA ASN A 15 -24.13 -28.72 -13.56
C ASN A 15 -24.65 -27.34 -13.99
N ALA A 16 -24.93 -26.45 -13.03
CA ALA A 16 -24.92 -25.01 -13.28
C ALA A 16 -23.48 -24.53 -13.02
N SER A 17 -22.62 -24.62 -14.02
CA SER A 17 -21.29 -24.00 -13.99
C SER A 17 -21.49 -22.47 -13.96
N SER A 18 -21.48 -21.87 -12.78
CA SER A 18 -21.14 -20.46 -12.63
C SER A 18 -19.74 -20.31 -13.19
N GLY A 19 -19.62 -19.77 -14.39
CA GLY A 19 -18.35 -19.58 -15.07
C GLY A 19 -17.53 -18.51 -14.34
N VAL A 20 -16.80 -18.95 -13.32
CA VAL A 20 -15.71 -18.18 -12.72
C VAL A 20 -14.62 -18.16 -13.76
N THR A 21 -14.38 -17.02 -14.37
CA THR A 21 -13.30 -16.89 -15.34
C THR A 21 -11.95 -17.11 -14.64
N PRO A 22 -10.95 -17.70 -15.30
CA PRO A 22 -9.61 -17.93 -14.71
C PRO A 22 -8.95 -16.66 -14.16
N GLN A 23 -9.43 -15.48 -14.52
CA GLN A 23 -8.96 -14.18 -14.02
C GLN A 23 -9.41 -13.87 -12.59
N GLU A 24 -10.50 -14.46 -12.11
CA GLU A 24 -11.01 -14.27 -10.74
C GLU A 24 -10.23 -15.06 -9.70
N LEU A 25 -9.48 -16.07 -10.11
CA LEU A 25 -8.72 -17.00 -9.24
C LEU A 25 -7.24 -16.64 -9.08
N ARG A 26 -6.80 -15.43 -9.41
CA ARG A 26 -5.37 -15.06 -9.33
C ARG A 26 -4.80 -15.05 -7.91
N TYR A 27 -5.65 -14.91 -6.90
CA TYR A 27 -5.23 -14.90 -5.50
C TYR A 27 -6.22 -15.68 -4.66
N THR A 28 -5.73 -16.67 -3.94
CA THR A 28 -6.52 -17.41 -2.99
C THR A 28 -6.16 -16.93 -1.58
N PHE A 29 -7.05 -16.18 -0.94
CA PHE A 29 -7.08 -16.10 0.50
C PHE A 29 -8.11 -17.09 0.99
N SER A 30 -7.69 -18.07 1.78
CA SER A 30 -8.64 -18.91 2.46
C SER A 30 -8.98 -18.28 3.82
N TRP A 31 -10.06 -17.54 3.86
CA TRP A 31 -10.75 -17.22 5.07
C TRP A 31 -11.96 -18.14 5.18
N ASN A 32 -12.17 -18.65 6.36
CA ASN A 32 -13.46 -19.26 6.68
C ASN A 32 -14.45 -18.14 6.97
N PHE A 33 -14.86 -17.41 5.95
CA PHE A 33 -15.88 -16.38 6.07
C PHE A 33 -17.24 -17.04 6.00
N ASP A 34 -17.84 -17.22 7.13
CA ASP A 34 -19.29 -17.28 7.22
C ASP A 34 -19.84 -15.90 6.83
N THR A 35 -20.63 -15.83 5.78
CA THR A 35 -21.20 -14.58 5.28
C THR A 35 -22.18 -13.93 6.28
N GLU A 36 -22.60 -14.66 7.29
CA GLU A 36 -23.48 -14.20 8.37
C GLU A 36 -22.69 -13.82 9.64
N SER A 37 -21.38 -14.07 9.69
CA SER A 37 -20.58 -13.79 10.88
C SER A 37 -20.17 -12.31 10.96
N ASP A 38 -19.88 -11.87 12.19
CA ASP A 38 -19.31 -10.54 12.47
C ASP A 38 -17.93 -10.32 11.83
N LEU A 39 -17.33 -11.36 11.25
CA LEU A 39 -16.02 -11.31 10.60
C LEU A 39 -16.07 -11.00 9.09
N ARG A 40 -17.26 -10.77 8.50
CA ARG A 40 -17.35 -10.34 7.10
C ARG A 40 -16.52 -9.05 6.87
N PRO A 41 -15.85 -8.92 5.72
CA PRO A 41 -15.03 -7.74 5.43
C PRO A 41 -15.79 -6.42 5.59
N ARG A 42 -15.14 -5.43 6.17
CA ARG A 42 -15.56 -4.02 6.17
C ARG A 42 -14.80 -3.28 5.05
N GLY A 43 -15.28 -2.15 4.66
CA GLY A 43 -14.70 -1.34 3.60
C GLY A 43 -15.62 -1.24 2.39
N GLY A 44 -15.40 -0.22 1.59
CA GLY A 44 -16.15 -0.04 0.36
C GLY A 44 -15.71 -1.07 -0.67
N THR A 45 -16.43 -2.16 -0.81
CA THR A 45 -16.36 -2.90 -2.05
C THR A 45 -16.97 -2.01 -3.12
N THR A 46 -16.14 -1.33 -3.85
CA THR A 46 -16.57 -0.69 -5.08
C THR A 46 -16.94 -1.81 -6.03
N THR A 47 -18.24 -2.06 -6.16
CA THR A 47 -18.73 -2.74 -7.35
C THR A 47 -18.57 -1.75 -8.50
N GLY A 48 -17.35 -1.69 -9.06
CA GLY A 48 -17.00 -0.76 -10.11
C GLY A 48 -17.36 -1.26 -11.51
N ALA A 49 -16.95 -0.51 -12.51
CA ALA A 49 -16.97 -0.96 -13.89
C ALA A 49 -16.13 -2.23 -14.04
N ASP A 50 -16.52 -3.12 -14.95
CA ASP A 50 -15.74 -4.28 -15.29
C ASP A 50 -14.39 -3.85 -15.87
N VAL A 51 -13.30 -4.55 -15.48
CA VAL A 51 -11.94 -4.27 -15.92
C VAL A 51 -11.32 -5.52 -16.52
N THR A 52 -10.47 -5.33 -17.53
CA THR A 52 -9.69 -6.41 -18.13
C THR A 52 -8.27 -6.36 -17.61
N LEU A 53 -7.82 -7.44 -16.96
CA LEU A 53 -6.44 -7.56 -16.49
C LEU A 53 -5.48 -7.85 -17.65
N ALA A 54 -4.31 -7.19 -17.65
CA ALA A 54 -3.27 -7.46 -18.63
C ALA A 54 -2.74 -8.90 -18.48
N ALA A 55 -2.78 -9.68 -19.55
CA ALA A 55 -2.36 -11.09 -19.55
C ALA A 55 -0.85 -11.27 -19.76
N SER A 56 -0.19 -10.34 -20.45
CA SER A 56 1.22 -10.43 -20.83
C SER A 56 2.11 -9.63 -19.88
N PRO A 57 3.39 -10.02 -19.71
CA PRO A 57 4.35 -9.22 -18.95
C PRO A 57 4.46 -7.80 -19.51
N CYS A 58 4.37 -6.80 -18.62
CA CYS A 58 4.47 -5.40 -19.03
C CYS A 58 5.90 -5.01 -19.44
N GLU A 59 6.03 -3.95 -20.24
CA GLU A 59 7.32 -3.51 -20.78
C GLU A 59 8.29 -3.06 -19.68
N SER A 60 7.80 -2.44 -18.60
CA SER A 60 8.60 -2.04 -17.46
C SER A 60 9.20 -3.25 -16.72
N TRP A 61 8.46 -4.34 -16.56
CA TRP A 61 9.00 -5.58 -16.01
C TRP A 61 10.06 -6.19 -16.92
N LYS A 62 9.81 -6.25 -18.25
CA LYS A 62 10.80 -6.73 -19.23
C LYS A 62 12.09 -5.90 -19.19
N ALA A 63 11.96 -4.56 -19.04
CA ALA A 63 13.11 -3.66 -18.92
C ALA A 63 13.98 -3.99 -17.70
N LEU A 64 13.38 -4.37 -16.57
CA LEU A 64 14.09 -4.80 -15.37
C LEU A 64 14.91 -6.09 -15.56
N GLN A 65 14.57 -6.94 -16.52
CA GLN A 65 15.27 -8.19 -16.77
C GLN A 65 16.56 -8.02 -17.55
N LYS A 66 16.88 -6.82 -18.03
CA LYS A 66 18.10 -6.54 -18.81
C LYS A 66 19.37 -6.82 -17.98
N PRO A 67 20.31 -7.64 -18.48
CA PRO A 67 21.43 -8.13 -17.66
C PRO A 67 22.51 -7.06 -17.39
N TYR A 68 22.57 -5.99 -18.19
CA TYR A 68 23.60 -4.97 -18.13
C TYR A 68 23.29 -3.80 -17.19
N LEU A 69 22.11 -3.78 -16.56
CA LEU A 69 21.75 -2.73 -15.61
C LEU A 69 22.55 -2.86 -14.32
N SER A 70 23.14 -1.76 -13.86
CA SER A 70 23.69 -1.64 -12.52
C SER A 70 22.60 -1.77 -11.46
N LYS A 71 22.96 -1.99 -10.20
CA LYS A 71 21.97 -2.03 -9.10
C LYS A 71 21.13 -0.75 -9.05
N PHE A 72 21.78 0.41 -9.13
CA PHE A 72 21.11 1.72 -9.10
C PHE A 72 20.08 1.85 -10.23
N GLU A 73 20.45 1.46 -11.46
CA GLU A 73 19.52 1.51 -12.60
C GLU A 73 18.36 0.52 -12.44
N LYS A 74 18.59 -0.66 -11.87
CA LYS A 74 17.52 -1.62 -11.54
C LYS A 74 16.59 -1.08 -10.46
N ASP A 75 17.13 -0.45 -9.41
CA ASP A 75 16.33 0.18 -8.34
C ASP A 75 15.39 1.24 -8.96
N ARG A 76 15.93 2.14 -9.75
CA ARG A 76 15.14 3.17 -10.46
C ARG A 76 14.09 2.58 -11.38
N ALA A 77 14.48 1.60 -12.19
CA ALA A 77 13.56 0.94 -13.10
C ALA A 77 12.43 0.23 -12.35
N ALA A 78 12.71 -0.34 -11.17
CA ALA A 78 11.70 -0.95 -10.31
C ALA A 78 10.72 0.08 -9.74
N ILE A 79 11.22 1.24 -9.28
CA ILE A 79 10.35 2.33 -8.80
C ILE A 79 9.47 2.85 -9.94
N LEU A 80 10.03 3.12 -11.10
CA LEU A 80 9.28 3.60 -12.28
C LEU A 80 8.30 2.54 -12.82
N ALA A 81 8.56 1.24 -12.59
CA ALA A 81 7.65 0.17 -12.98
C ALA A 81 6.35 0.17 -12.17
N MET A 82 6.29 0.89 -11.04
CA MET A 82 5.07 1.06 -10.26
C MET A 82 4.12 2.11 -10.86
N ALA A 83 4.56 2.94 -11.81
CA ALA A 83 3.69 3.88 -12.51
C ALA A 83 2.82 3.19 -13.56
N GLY A 84 1.63 3.74 -13.84
CA GLY A 84 0.71 3.27 -14.88
C GLY A 84 -0.73 3.07 -14.41
N GLU A 85 -1.45 2.19 -15.09
CA GLU A 85 -2.89 1.96 -15.01
C GLU A 85 -3.19 0.65 -14.28
N TYR A 86 -3.97 0.74 -13.18
CA TYR A 86 -4.16 -0.40 -12.31
C TYR A 86 -5.61 -0.58 -11.83
N ARG A 87 -5.97 -1.84 -11.62
CA ARG A 87 -6.88 -2.23 -10.56
C ARG A 87 -6.06 -2.34 -9.28
N ALA A 88 -6.36 -1.50 -8.29
CA ALA A 88 -5.73 -1.53 -6.97
C ALA A 88 -6.68 -2.19 -5.96
N SER A 89 -6.25 -3.20 -5.23
CA SER A 89 -6.99 -3.80 -4.13
C SER A 89 -6.22 -3.67 -2.82
N PHE A 90 -6.96 -3.46 -1.74
CA PHE A 90 -6.44 -3.19 -0.41
C PHE A 90 -7.05 -4.18 0.56
N ASP A 91 -6.23 -5.09 1.11
CA ASP A 91 -6.64 -6.12 2.03
C ASP A 91 -5.85 -5.97 3.33
N PHE A 92 -6.57 -5.72 4.45
CA PHE A 92 -5.96 -5.61 5.79
C PHE A 92 -6.71 -6.48 6.78
N PHE A 93 -5.97 -7.20 7.61
CA PHE A 93 -6.53 -8.03 8.65
C PHE A 93 -5.61 -8.07 9.87
N GLU A 94 -6.21 -8.32 11.02
CA GLU A 94 -5.54 -8.43 12.31
C GLU A 94 -5.55 -9.89 12.77
N PRO A 95 -4.49 -10.68 12.43
CA PRO A 95 -4.47 -12.12 12.73
C PRO A 95 -4.22 -12.42 14.21
N LEU A 96 -3.65 -11.48 14.95
CA LEU A 96 -3.24 -11.66 16.34
C LEU A 96 -3.60 -10.46 17.19
N GLY A 97 -4.21 -10.71 18.35
CA GLY A 97 -4.35 -9.75 19.44
C GLY A 97 -3.57 -10.22 20.66
N PHE A 98 -3.11 -9.28 21.48
CA PHE A 98 -2.20 -9.54 22.60
C PHE A 98 -2.75 -9.09 23.97
N TYR A 99 -4.06 -8.90 24.10
CA TYR A 99 -4.72 -8.54 25.37
C TYR A 99 -5.91 -9.48 25.68
N GLU A 100 -6.29 -9.59 26.95
CA GLU A 100 -7.19 -10.65 27.45
C GLU A 100 -8.56 -10.68 26.75
N ASP A 101 -9.15 -9.52 26.52
CA ASP A 101 -10.47 -9.40 25.90
C ASP A 101 -10.42 -9.21 24.38
N HIS A 102 -9.32 -9.59 23.75
CA HIS A 102 -9.19 -9.43 22.30
C HIS A 102 -10.31 -10.17 21.55
N LYS A 103 -11.00 -9.42 20.71
CA LYS A 103 -11.94 -9.99 19.74
C LYS A 103 -11.40 -9.74 18.34
N PRO A 104 -11.42 -10.75 17.46
CA PRO A 104 -11.01 -10.57 16.08
C PRO A 104 -11.77 -9.40 15.44
N THR A 105 -11.02 -8.48 14.84
CA THR A 105 -11.61 -7.37 14.09
C THR A 105 -11.99 -7.80 12.70
N ARG A 106 -13.05 -7.21 12.16
CA ARG A 106 -13.44 -7.48 10.78
C ARG A 106 -12.31 -7.05 9.84
N PRO A 107 -11.90 -7.89 8.87
CA PRO A 107 -10.91 -7.50 7.87
C PRO A 107 -11.42 -6.30 7.06
N TYR A 108 -10.49 -5.50 6.57
CA TYR A 108 -10.81 -4.42 5.63
C TYR A 108 -10.48 -4.89 4.23
N GLN A 109 -11.43 -4.79 3.32
CA GLN A 109 -11.21 -5.05 1.89
C GLN A 109 -11.83 -3.93 1.07
N SER A 110 -11.08 -3.41 0.13
CA SER A 110 -11.58 -2.46 -0.87
C SER A 110 -10.78 -2.59 -2.17
N TRP A 111 -11.33 -2.08 -3.27
CA TRP A 111 -10.62 -1.97 -4.52
C TRP A 111 -11.08 -0.75 -5.31
N GLY A 112 -10.27 -0.31 -6.25
CA GLY A 112 -10.59 0.77 -7.16
C GLY A 112 -9.71 0.71 -8.39
N THR A 113 -10.02 1.52 -9.38
CA THR A 113 -9.15 1.76 -10.53
C THR A 113 -8.29 2.99 -10.25
N GLU A 114 -6.98 2.88 -10.48
CA GLU A 114 -6.01 3.89 -10.09
C GLU A 114 -4.99 4.14 -11.20
N TYR A 115 -4.76 5.41 -11.51
CA TYR A 115 -3.67 5.84 -12.37
C TYR A 115 -2.53 6.37 -11.50
N ILE A 116 -1.31 5.89 -11.76
CA ILE A 116 -0.12 6.31 -11.03
C ILE A 116 0.77 7.12 -11.97
N PHE A 117 0.85 8.42 -11.73
CA PHE A 117 1.67 9.35 -12.49
C PHE A 117 3.10 9.38 -11.97
N VAL A 118 4.07 9.45 -12.88
CA VAL A 118 5.41 9.92 -12.54
C VAL A 118 5.36 11.44 -12.58
N VAL A 119 5.37 12.10 -11.42
CA VAL A 119 5.27 13.57 -11.34
C VAL A 119 6.64 14.23 -11.28
N GLU A 120 7.65 13.49 -10.87
CA GLU A 120 9.05 13.92 -10.93
C GLU A 120 9.95 12.70 -11.10
N ASP A 121 10.96 12.83 -11.99
CA ASP A 121 11.98 11.83 -12.25
C ASP A 121 13.34 12.51 -12.41
N ARG A 122 14.09 12.57 -11.31
CA ARG A 122 15.50 12.97 -11.30
C ARG A 122 16.38 11.76 -11.07
N ARG A 123 17.68 11.91 -11.23
CA ARG A 123 18.64 10.82 -11.06
C ARG A 123 18.48 10.10 -9.72
N ASP A 124 18.37 10.86 -8.64
CA ASP A 124 18.36 10.42 -7.25
C ASP A 124 17.02 10.60 -6.54
N PHE A 125 15.98 11.01 -7.28
CA PHE A 125 14.65 11.27 -6.74
C PHE A 125 13.56 10.90 -7.74
N ILE A 126 12.53 10.18 -7.30
CA ILE A 126 11.34 9.84 -8.09
C ILE A 126 10.11 10.08 -7.24
N SER A 127 9.13 10.79 -7.78
CA SER A 127 7.83 11.00 -7.13
C SER A 127 6.70 10.38 -7.94
N LEU A 128 5.89 9.55 -7.30
CA LEU A 128 4.74 8.87 -7.89
C LEU A 128 3.45 9.32 -7.22
N GLN A 129 2.53 9.89 -8.00
CA GLN A 129 1.23 10.34 -7.54
C GLN A 129 0.13 9.38 -7.97
N HIS A 130 -0.62 8.90 -7.02
CA HIS A 130 -1.77 8.04 -7.21
C HIS A 130 -3.05 8.85 -7.38
N VAL A 131 -3.88 8.50 -8.36
CA VAL A 131 -5.18 9.13 -8.62
C VAL A 131 -6.22 8.05 -8.90
N LEU A 132 -7.23 7.97 -8.06
CA LEU A 132 -8.35 7.04 -8.22
C LEU A 132 -9.34 7.58 -9.26
N VAL A 133 -9.82 6.69 -10.11
CA VAL A 133 -10.97 6.91 -11.01
C VAL A 133 -12.03 5.88 -10.64
N MET A 134 -12.98 6.27 -9.82
CA MET A 134 -13.97 5.34 -9.29
C MET A 134 -15.28 5.46 -10.05
N MET A 135 -15.83 4.32 -10.46
CA MET A 135 -17.19 4.19 -10.95
C MET A 135 -17.90 3.14 -10.11
N MET A 136 -19.15 3.38 -9.77
CA MET A 136 -19.95 2.47 -8.95
C MET A 136 -21.08 1.87 -9.77
N LYS A 137 -21.38 0.59 -9.58
CA LYS A 137 -22.57 -0.02 -10.20
C LYS A 137 -23.83 0.59 -9.58
N THR A 138 -24.77 0.96 -10.45
CA THR A 138 -26.08 1.45 -10.03
C THR A 138 -27.06 0.28 -9.82
N PRO A 139 -28.12 0.46 -9.02
CA PRO A 139 -29.15 -0.58 -8.85
C PRO A 139 -29.79 -1.04 -10.16
N GLU A 140 -29.81 -0.16 -11.17
CA GLU A 140 -30.39 -0.40 -12.51
C GLU A 140 -29.43 -1.17 -13.44
N GLY A 141 -28.23 -1.57 -12.94
CA GLY A 141 -27.24 -2.34 -13.69
C GLY A 141 -26.29 -1.51 -14.56
N GLY A 142 -26.36 -0.17 -14.48
CA GLY A 142 -25.39 0.73 -15.08
C GLY A 142 -24.17 0.99 -14.18
N VAL A 143 -23.32 1.95 -14.60
CA VAL A 143 -22.25 2.52 -13.78
C VAL A 143 -22.40 4.03 -13.69
N THR A 144 -21.95 4.61 -12.58
CA THR A 144 -21.95 6.07 -12.39
C THR A 144 -20.94 6.74 -13.30
N GLU A 145 -21.07 8.06 -13.46
CA GLU A 145 -19.98 8.88 -14.00
C GLU A 145 -18.70 8.70 -13.16
N PRO A 146 -17.51 8.85 -13.78
CA PRO A 146 -16.24 8.73 -13.08
C PRO A 146 -16.08 9.75 -11.96
N TYR A 147 -15.83 9.27 -10.75
CA TYR A 147 -15.46 10.10 -9.60
C TYR A 147 -13.94 10.05 -9.39
N VAL A 148 -13.27 11.19 -9.59
CA VAL A 148 -11.80 11.26 -9.54
C VAL A 148 -11.36 11.79 -8.19
N VAL A 149 -10.44 11.07 -7.54
CA VAL A 149 -9.87 11.44 -6.24
C VAL A 149 -8.35 11.37 -6.30
N LYS A 150 -7.67 12.49 -6.00
CA LYS A 150 -6.25 12.41 -5.67
C LYS A 150 -6.09 11.49 -4.45
N HIS A 151 -5.28 10.49 -4.60
CA HIS A 151 -4.98 9.53 -3.54
C HIS A 151 -3.61 9.85 -2.91
N TRP A 152 -2.93 8.88 -2.39
CA TRP A 152 -1.64 9.06 -1.76
C TRP A 152 -0.51 9.33 -2.76
N ARG A 153 0.62 9.81 -2.26
CA ARG A 153 1.85 10.02 -3.02
C ARG A 153 3.00 9.30 -2.34
N GLN A 154 3.96 8.82 -3.13
CA GLN A 154 5.20 8.24 -2.65
C GLN A 154 6.39 8.92 -3.33
N ASP A 155 7.31 9.39 -2.51
CA ASP A 155 8.57 9.98 -2.95
C ASP A 155 9.72 9.05 -2.57
N TRP A 156 10.60 8.84 -3.52
CA TRP A 156 11.74 7.94 -3.41
C TRP A 156 13.03 8.73 -3.55
N THR A 157 13.92 8.66 -2.53
CA THR A 157 15.21 9.37 -2.54
C THR A 157 16.35 8.38 -2.37
N TYR A 158 17.34 8.46 -3.28
CA TYR A 158 18.53 7.61 -3.23
C TYR A 158 19.54 8.15 -2.25
N GLU A 159 20.08 7.27 -1.38
CA GLU A 159 21.06 7.62 -0.35
C GLU A 159 20.65 8.84 0.48
N ASP A 160 19.39 8.90 0.83
CA ASP A 160 18.82 10.00 1.58
C ASP A 160 19.57 10.25 2.88
N SER A 161 19.97 11.49 3.10
CA SER A 161 20.76 11.89 4.28
C SER A 161 19.92 12.19 5.52
N SER A 162 18.62 12.38 5.33
CA SER A 162 17.68 12.71 6.41
C SER A 162 16.32 12.09 6.11
N ILE A 163 15.69 11.50 7.11
CA ILE A 163 14.31 11.01 7.01
C ILE A 163 13.40 11.75 7.97
N ASN A 164 12.19 12.04 7.53
CA ASN A 164 11.15 12.70 8.29
C ASN A 164 10.34 11.65 9.07
N ARG A 165 10.80 11.29 10.26
CA ARG A 165 10.22 10.23 11.08
C ARG A 165 8.98 10.71 11.83
N TYR A 166 7.89 9.94 11.73
CA TYR A 166 6.74 10.11 12.62
C TYR A 166 7.11 9.71 14.06
N VAL A 167 6.77 10.55 15.02
CA VAL A 167 7.15 10.37 16.44
C VAL A 167 5.94 10.33 17.39
N GLY A 168 4.75 10.12 16.85
CA GLY A 168 3.50 10.13 17.63
C GLY A 168 2.86 11.53 17.69
N SER A 169 1.66 11.61 18.24
CA SER A 169 0.93 12.87 18.50
C SER A 169 0.93 13.85 17.32
N ARG A 170 0.74 13.34 16.09
CA ARG A 170 0.76 14.12 14.83
C ARG A 170 2.04 14.94 14.63
N THR A 171 3.16 14.43 15.10
CA THR A 171 4.45 15.11 15.07
C THR A 171 5.46 14.30 14.27
N TRP A 172 6.26 14.99 13.49
CA TRP A 172 7.38 14.43 12.74
C TRP A 172 8.67 15.12 13.14
N ARG A 173 9.76 14.36 13.09
CA ARG A 173 11.11 14.82 13.37
C ARG A 173 12.04 14.43 12.25
N SER A 174 12.84 15.38 11.77
CA SER A 174 13.93 15.11 10.84
C SER A 174 15.08 14.42 11.59
N GLU A 175 15.50 13.26 11.10
CA GLU A 175 16.60 12.48 11.67
C GLU A 175 17.67 12.21 10.61
N GLU A 176 18.93 12.51 10.94
CA GLU A 176 20.06 12.23 10.07
C GLU A 176 20.27 10.71 9.91
N VAL A 177 20.46 10.27 8.66
CA VAL A 177 20.73 8.87 8.34
C VAL A 177 22.24 8.68 8.15
N PRO A 178 22.89 7.86 8.98
CA PRO A 178 24.33 7.57 8.85
C PRO A 178 24.67 7.02 7.47
N LYS A 179 25.81 7.47 6.90
CA LYS A 179 26.26 7.06 5.55
C LYS A 179 26.22 5.53 5.35
N LYS A 180 26.59 4.74 6.35
CA LYS A 180 26.58 3.27 6.29
C LYS A 180 25.16 2.71 6.07
N GLN A 181 24.12 3.37 6.59
CA GLN A 181 22.74 2.92 6.46
C GLN A 181 22.11 3.35 5.14
N ARG A 182 22.48 4.52 4.59
CA ARG A 182 21.91 5.05 3.35
C ARG A 182 22.62 4.56 2.09
N GLN A 183 23.87 4.15 2.17
CA GLN A 183 24.68 3.77 1.00
C GLN A 183 24.02 2.65 0.19
N GLY A 184 23.71 2.92 -1.09
CA GLY A 184 23.06 2.00 -2.01
C GLY A 184 21.59 1.68 -1.68
N ASN A 185 20.95 2.49 -0.82
CA ASN A 185 19.58 2.34 -0.39
C ASN A 185 18.70 3.51 -0.84
N TRP A 186 17.39 3.31 -0.81
CA TRP A 186 16.38 4.31 -1.12
C TRP A 186 15.49 4.53 0.10
N SER A 187 15.19 5.79 0.45
CA SER A 187 14.06 6.09 1.32
C SER A 187 12.76 6.08 0.52
N GLN A 188 11.64 5.82 1.21
CA GLN A 188 10.29 6.06 0.73
C GLN A 188 9.58 6.96 1.73
N ALA A 189 9.23 8.16 1.30
CA ALA A 189 8.33 9.05 2.02
C ALA A 189 6.90 8.88 1.47
N VAL A 190 5.95 8.66 2.36
CA VAL A 190 4.53 8.50 2.04
C VAL A 190 3.76 9.72 2.50
N PHE A 191 2.93 10.26 1.61
CA PHE A 191 2.09 11.44 1.84
C PHE A 191 0.61 11.09 1.68
N GLN A 192 -0.22 11.74 2.47
CA GLN A 192 -1.66 11.53 2.48
C GLN A 192 -2.35 12.19 1.27
N VAL A 193 -3.67 12.08 1.21
CA VAL A 193 -4.49 12.64 0.11
C VAL A 193 -4.41 14.16 0.00
N ASP A 194 -4.07 14.85 1.06
CA ASP A 194 -3.86 16.30 1.15
C ASP A 194 -2.38 16.70 1.05
N ASP A 195 -1.51 15.76 0.68
CA ASP A 195 -0.05 15.88 0.65
C ASP A 195 0.61 16.14 2.01
N SER A 196 -0.10 16.03 3.13
CA SER A 196 0.57 16.03 4.43
C SER A 196 1.44 14.78 4.60
N PRO A 197 2.60 14.88 5.29
CA PRO A 197 3.46 13.73 5.52
C PRO A 197 2.73 12.65 6.33
N ARG A 198 3.01 11.39 6.03
CA ARG A 198 2.50 10.26 6.80
C ARG A 198 3.63 9.55 7.53
N TYR A 199 4.56 8.98 6.82
CA TYR A 199 5.77 8.37 7.36
C TYR A 199 6.84 8.28 6.28
N GLU A 200 8.08 8.13 6.71
CA GLU A 200 9.21 7.89 5.84
C GLU A 200 10.09 6.78 6.43
N SER A 201 10.69 5.97 5.57
CA SER A 201 11.57 4.90 5.97
C SER A 201 12.64 4.62 4.93
N MET A 202 13.86 4.35 5.39
CA MET A 202 14.95 3.82 4.57
C MET A 202 14.71 2.34 4.28
N GLY A 203 15.06 1.90 3.07
CA GLY A 203 14.97 0.50 2.70
C GLY A 203 15.89 0.12 1.56
N ARG A 204 15.89 -1.17 1.23
CA ARG A 204 16.82 -1.73 0.24
C ARG A 204 16.10 -2.51 -0.84
N TRP A 205 16.46 -2.23 -2.09
CA TRP A 205 16.09 -3.06 -3.22
C TRP A 205 16.99 -4.29 -3.33
N VAL A 206 16.39 -5.42 -3.60
CA VAL A 206 17.04 -6.69 -3.92
C VAL A 206 16.52 -7.18 -5.27
N HIS A 207 17.42 -7.63 -6.13
CA HIS A 207 17.08 -8.11 -7.47
C HIS A 207 17.64 -9.52 -7.68
N ALA A 208 16.83 -10.37 -8.27
CA ALA A 208 17.20 -11.68 -8.80
C ALA A 208 16.51 -11.87 -10.16
N LYS A 209 16.75 -13.00 -10.82
CA LYS A 209 16.08 -13.28 -12.11
C LYS A 209 14.56 -13.34 -11.90
N GLY A 210 13.85 -12.43 -12.55
CA GLY A 210 12.39 -12.32 -12.45
C GLY A 210 11.84 -11.71 -11.16
N PHE A 211 12.73 -11.26 -10.25
CA PHE A 211 12.35 -10.77 -8.94
C PHE A 211 13.02 -9.42 -8.63
N SER A 212 12.23 -8.45 -8.22
CA SER A 212 12.68 -7.16 -7.71
C SER A 212 11.80 -6.76 -6.54
N SER A 213 12.40 -6.60 -5.36
CA SER A 213 11.66 -6.23 -4.15
C SER A 213 12.44 -5.26 -3.30
N TRP A 214 11.74 -4.27 -2.76
CA TRP A 214 12.24 -3.33 -1.76
C TRP A 214 11.60 -3.64 -0.40
N MET A 215 12.38 -3.56 0.65
CA MET A 215 11.87 -3.70 2.01
C MET A 215 12.39 -2.57 2.88
N SER A 216 11.47 -1.90 3.60
CA SER A 216 11.80 -0.84 4.52
C SER A 216 12.42 -1.36 5.82
N GLN A 217 13.12 -0.47 6.51
CA GLN A 217 13.32 -0.60 7.95
C GLN A 217 11.99 -0.39 8.66
N GLU A 218 11.93 -0.81 9.91
CA GLU A 218 10.82 -0.54 10.82
C GLU A 218 10.65 0.97 11.02
N THR A 219 9.42 1.45 10.99
CA THR A 219 9.10 2.86 11.21
C THR A 219 7.75 3.01 11.91
N TRP A 220 7.59 4.09 12.65
CA TRP A 220 6.31 4.49 13.21
C TRP A 220 5.44 5.15 12.15
N ARG A 221 4.13 4.95 12.29
CA ARG A 221 3.12 5.46 11.36
C ARG A 221 1.90 5.94 12.13
N PRO A 222 1.28 7.06 11.73
CA PRO A 222 -0.02 7.44 12.27
C PRO A 222 -1.08 6.41 11.91
N LEU A 223 -2.18 6.39 12.67
CA LEU A 223 -3.34 5.56 12.36
C LEU A 223 -3.80 5.80 10.93
N PRO A 224 -4.06 4.73 10.16
CA PRO A 224 -4.57 4.89 8.80
C PRO A 224 -6.02 5.42 8.82
N ARG A 225 -6.43 6.08 7.74
CA ARG A 225 -7.80 6.64 7.62
C ARG A 225 -8.91 5.61 7.87
N ARG A 226 -8.68 4.36 7.48
CA ARG A 226 -9.64 3.26 7.71
C ARG A 226 -9.84 2.92 9.20
N GLU A 227 -8.94 3.32 10.07
CA GLU A 227 -8.93 3.05 11.51
C GLU A 227 -9.20 4.31 12.34
N PHE A 228 -8.74 5.46 11.89
CA PHE A 228 -8.76 6.72 12.65
C PHE A 228 -10.14 7.10 13.22
N SER A 229 -11.22 6.75 12.53
CA SER A 229 -12.59 7.06 12.97
C SER A 229 -13.30 5.91 13.70
N VAL A 230 -12.65 4.74 13.81
CA VAL A 230 -13.27 3.52 14.35
C VAL A 230 -12.48 2.84 15.46
N ARG A 231 -11.24 3.27 15.68
CA ARG A 231 -10.31 2.75 16.70
C ARG A 231 -9.71 3.90 17.49
N ASP A 232 -9.67 3.74 18.80
CA ASP A 232 -9.06 4.66 19.78
C ASP A 232 -8.21 3.89 20.83
N ASP A 233 -7.97 2.62 20.59
CA ASP A 233 -7.33 1.69 21.50
C ASP A 233 -5.83 1.51 21.24
N TYR A 234 -5.24 2.26 20.31
CA TYR A 234 -3.80 2.32 20.07
C TYR A 234 -3.38 3.68 19.47
N ASP A 235 -2.10 4.05 19.63
CA ASP A 235 -1.59 5.37 19.27
C ASP A 235 -0.83 5.40 17.96
N VAL A 236 -0.07 4.31 17.66
CA VAL A 236 0.80 4.23 16.49
C VAL A 236 0.80 2.82 15.90
N LEU A 237 1.12 2.74 14.61
CA LEU A 237 1.59 1.51 13.99
C LEU A 237 3.11 1.50 13.96
N ILE A 238 3.73 0.39 14.36
CA ILE A 238 5.16 0.14 14.18
C ILE A 238 5.32 -0.99 13.20
N GLY A 239 5.95 -0.75 12.04
CA GLY A 239 6.00 -1.80 11.05
C GLY A 239 6.88 -1.53 9.84
N THR A 240 6.84 -2.47 8.91
CA THR A 240 7.63 -2.48 7.67
C THR A 240 6.73 -2.50 6.44
N ASN A 241 7.27 -2.01 5.33
CA ASN A 241 6.69 -2.17 4.00
C ASN A 241 7.60 -3.02 3.12
N ARG A 242 6.97 -3.80 2.26
CA ARG A 242 7.64 -4.47 1.15
C ARG A 242 6.93 -4.13 -0.15
N HIS A 243 7.67 -3.64 -1.13
CA HIS A 243 7.19 -3.47 -2.51
C HIS A 243 7.83 -4.53 -3.40
N THR A 244 7.02 -5.26 -4.14
CA THR A 244 7.50 -6.30 -5.05
C THR A 244 6.93 -6.08 -6.44
N ILE A 245 7.83 -5.97 -7.44
CA ILE A 245 7.43 -5.83 -8.84
C ILE A 245 7.08 -7.20 -9.41
N THR A 246 5.89 -7.31 -9.98
CA THR A 246 5.37 -8.54 -10.61
C THR A 246 5.34 -8.41 -12.13
N LEU A 247 5.03 -9.50 -12.82
CA LEU A 247 4.92 -9.52 -14.28
C LEU A 247 4.02 -8.42 -14.86
N ASN A 248 2.90 -8.16 -14.18
CA ASN A 248 1.84 -7.28 -14.65
C ASN A 248 1.45 -6.23 -13.61
N GLY A 249 2.40 -5.80 -12.77
CA GLY A 249 2.11 -4.81 -11.75
C GLY A 249 3.06 -4.90 -10.58
N TRP A 250 2.54 -4.67 -9.38
CA TRP A 250 3.32 -4.73 -8.16
C TRP A 250 2.42 -4.98 -6.94
N SER A 251 3.03 -5.38 -5.83
CA SER A 251 2.36 -5.51 -4.54
C SER A 251 3.05 -4.67 -3.48
N GLN A 252 2.27 -4.23 -2.50
CA GLN A 252 2.76 -3.69 -1.25
C GLN A 252 2.28 -4.58 -0.11
N GLU A 253 3.22 -5.11 0.64
CA GLU A 253 2.96 -5.82 1.88
C GLU A 253 3.24 -4.89 3.05
N GLU A 254 2.39 -4.92 4.08
CA GLU A 254 2.58 -4.22 5.34
C GLU A 254 2.53 -5.21 6.49
N ASP A 255 3.47 -5.12 7.41
CA ASP A 255 3.48 -5.88 8.65
C ASP A 255 3.63 -4.89 9.81
N ASN A 256 2.55 -4.70 10.57
CA ASN A 256 2.40 -3.63 11.54
C ASN A 256 2.01 -4.20 12.91
N LEU A 257 2.63 -3.68 13.97
CA LEU A 257 2.13 -3.79 15.33
C LEU A 257 1.30 -2.55 15.67
N LYS A 258 0.15 -2.74 16.30
CA LYS A 258 -0.68 -1.69 16.88
C LYS A 258 -0.24 -1.47 18.31
N VAL A 259 0.24 -0.28 18.63
CA VAL A 259 0.98 -0.01 19.87
C VAL A 259 0.40 1.18 20.62
N VAL A 260 0.23 1.01 21.93
CA VAL A 260 -0.03 2.10 22.88
C VAL A 260 1.30 2.54 23.47
N ILE A 261 1.63 3.83 23.30
CA ILE A 261 2.91 4.42 23.76
C ILE A 261 2.81 5.08 25.12
N GLY A 262 1.59 5.22 25.67
CA GLY A 262 1.36 5.81 26.99
C GLY A 262 1.76 7.27 27.12
N GLU A 263 1.73 7.78 28.35
CA GLU A 263 2.08 9.18 28.67
C GLU A 263 3.59 9.46 28.54
N SER A 264 4.42 8.45 28.72
CA SER A 264 5.88 8.52 28.60
C SER A 264 6.41 8.38 27.18
N GLY A 265 5.53 8.46 26.19
CA GLY A 265 5.83 8.26 24.78
C GLY A 265 6.97 9.11 24.23
N ASP A 266 8.17 8.87 24.73
CA ASP A 266 9.39 9.48 24.21
C ASP A 266 9.83 8.74 22.96
N SER A 267 9.51 9.34 21.83
CA SER A 267 9.98 8.93 20.52
C SER A 267 11.50 9.02 20.33
N ALA A 268 12.25 9.38 21.37
CA ALA A 268 13.71 9.57 21.35
C ALA A 268 14.50 8.31 20.95
N ASN A 269 13.86 7.14 20.95
CA ASN A 269 14.51 5.86 20.65
C ASN A 269 14.43 5.41 19.18
N GLY A 270 14.27 6.33 18.24
CA GLY A 270 14.35 6.02 16.82
C GLY A 270 13.21 5.16 16.29
N GLY A 271 12.03 5.22 16.91
CA GLY A 271 10.83 4.53 16.44
C GLY A 271 10.84 3.02 16.67
N LYS A 272 11.62 2.50 17.61
CA LYS A 272 11.66 1.08 17.97
C LYS A 272 10.59 0.74 19.01
N LEU A 273 10.17 -0.51 19.01
CA LEU A 273 9.33 -1.06 20.07
C LEU A 273 10.13 -1.10 21.38
N LEU A 274 9.58 -0.51 22.45
CA LEU A 274 10.18 -0.52 23.79
C LEU A 274 9.48 -1.53 24.69
N PRO A 275 10.17 -2.04 25.74
CA PRO A 275 9.60 -3.05 26.66
C PRO A 275 8.38 -2.59 27.46
N ASP A 276 8.20 -1.28 27.65
CA ASP A 276 7.09 -0.66 28.37
C ASP A 276 5.91 -0.28 27.47
N TYR A 277 6.02 -0.47 26.17
CA TYR A 277 4.91 -0.25 25.24
C TYR A 277 3.96 -1.44 25.25
N GLU A 278 2.66 -1.14 25.19
CA GLU A 278 1.64 -2.19 25.09
C GLU A 278 1.31 -2.48 23.62
N VAL A 279 1.51 -3.72 23.18
CA VAL A 279 1.13 -4.17 21.86
C VAL A 279 -0.29 -4.71 21.89
N ARG A 280 -1.21 -4.06 21.18
CA ARG A 280 -2.61 -4.48 21.06
C ARG A 280 -2.83 -5.60 20.07
N GLY A 281 -2.20 -5.53 18.91
CA GLY A 281 -2.40 -6.51 17.87
C GLY A 281 -1.35 -6.40 16.76
N ARG A 282 -1.33 -7.41 15.90
CA ARG A 282 -0.57 -7.41 14.66
C ARG A 282 -1.51 -7.29 13.48
N GLU A 283 -1.30 -6.30 12.63
CA GLU A 283 -2.01 -6.12 11.37
C GLU A 283 -1.12 -6.50 10.19
N VAL A 284 -1.67 -7.27 9.26
CA VAL A 284 -1.04 -7.57 7.97
C VAL A 284 -1.85 -6.92 6.87
N GLY A 285 -1.16 -6.20 6.00
CA GLY A 285 -1.74 -5.60 4.80
C GLY A 285 -1.16 -6.20 3.53
N PHE A 286 -2.01 -6.39 2.52
CA PHE A 286 -1.59 -6.80 1.20
C PHE A 286 -2.33 -5.99 0.14
N ASN A 287 -1.65 -5.02 -0.45
CA ASN A 287 -2.19 -4.20 -1.52
C ASN A 287 -1.64 -4.69 -2.85
N ARG A 288 -2.53 -4.89 -3.83
CA ARG A 288 -2.18 -5.37 -5.17
C ARG A 288 -2.51 -4.32 -6.20
N TYR A 289 -1.57 -4.10 -7.07
CA TYR A 289 -1.68 -3.22 -8.22
C TYR A 289 -1.53 -4.07 -9.49
N GLU A 290 -2.65 -4.48 -10.06
CA GLU A 290 -2.73 -5.32 -11.25
C GLU A 290 -3.02 -4.45 -12.46
N ARG A 291 -2.14 -4.48 -13.47
CA ARG A 291 -2.32 -3.69 -14.68
C ARG A 291 -3.61 -4.08 -15.39
N ILE A 292 -4.34 -3.07 -15.81
CA ILE A 292 -5.56 -3.24 -16.61
C ILE A 292 -5.38 -2.66 -18.00
N ILE A 293 -6.19 -3.13 -18.91
CA ILE A 293 -6.33 -2.67 -20.29
C ILE A 293 -7.79 -2.30 -20.54
N ASP A 294 -8.04 -1.52 -21.58
CA ASP A 294 -9.40 -1.15 -22.03
C ASP A 294 -10.22 -0.37 -20.96
N PHE A 295 -9.56 0.39 -20.10
CA PHE A 295 -10.21 1.29 -19.14
C PHE A 295 -9.87 2.75 -19.44
N ASP A 296 -10.87 3.64 -19.39
CA ASP A 296 -10.67 5.07 -19.67
C ASP A 296 -10.14 5.83 -18.45
N PHE A 297 -8.84 6.13 -18.44
CA PHE A 297 -8.19 6.99 -17.46
C PHE A 297 -8.14 8.48 -17.83
N GLN A 298 -8.78 8.90 -18.93
CA GLN A 298 -8.83 10.32 -19.31
C GLN A 298 -9.39 11.24 -18.20
N PRO A 299 -10.35 10.80 -17.34
CA PRO A 299 -10.76 11.59 -16.19
C PRO A 299 -9.62 11.92 -15.22
N ALA A 300 -8.72 10.96 -14.92
CA ALA A 300 -7.55 11.20 -14.07
C ALA A 300 -6.55 12.16 -14.73
N ILE A 301 -6.28 11.97 -16.03
CA ILE A 301 -5.38 12.83 -16.80
C ILE A 301 -5.89 14.27 -16.80
N ARG A 302 -7.14 14.49 -17.14
CA ARG A 302 -7.75 15.83 -17.11
C ARG A 302 -7.77 16.45 -15.71
N TYR A 303 -8.00 15.66 -14.68
CA TYR A 303 -7.92 16.12 -13.29
C TYR A 303 -6.49 16.59 -12.97
N TRP A 304 -5.49 15.76 -13.29
CA TRP A 304 -4.10 16.08 -13.01
C TRP A 304 -3.62 17.32 -13.78
N ASP A 305 -3.92 17.43 -15.06
CA ASP A 305 -3.61 18.60 -15.88
C ASP A 305 -4.15 19.91 -15.27
N LYS A 306 -5.34 19.87 -14.70
CA LYS A 306 -5.96 21.04 -14.06
C LYS A 306 -5.39 21.36 -12.69
N THR A 307 -4.90 20.36 -11.94
CA THR A 307 -4.54 20.51 -10.52
C THR A 307 -3.06 20.37 -10.23
N ALA A 308 -2.25 19.92 -11.19
CA ALA A 308 -0.81 19.65 -10.99
C ALA A 308 -0.05 20.87 -10.44
N TYR A 309 -0.34 22.08 -10.95
CA TYR A 309 0.27 23.31 -10.46
C TYR A 309 -0.09 23.60 -8.99
N PHE A 310 -1.36 23.47 -8.63
CA PHE A 310 -1.81 23.61 -7.25
C PHE A 310 -1.08 22.62 -6.34
N TRP A 311 -1.06 21.34 -6.70
CA TRP A 311 -0.40 20.31 -5.92
C TRP A 311 1.12 20.48 -5.86
N SER A 312 1.76 21.00 -6.91
CA SER A 312 3.19 21.34 -6.86
C SER A 312 3.47 22.44 -5.84
N THR A 313 2.57 23.42 -5.72
CA THR A 313 2.67 24.48 -4.69
C THR A 313 2.51 23.91 -3.28
N VAL A 314 1.55 23.00 -3.06
CA VAL A 314 1.36 22.31 -1.78
C VAL A 314 2.59 21.49 -1.42
N ARG A 315 3.14 20.70 -2.36
CA ARG A 315 4.38 19.94 -2.17
C ARG A 315 5.56 20.84 -1.82
N GLY A 316 5.73 21.95 -2.55
CA GLY A 316 6.78 22.92 -2.27
C GLY A 316 6.67 23.53 -0.86
N ARG A 317 5.44 23.75 -0.38
CA ARG A 317 5.22 24.24 0.98
C ARG A 317 5.60 23.18 2.03
N TRP A 318 5.19 21.94 1.85
CA TRP A 318 5.58 20.83 2.71
C TRP A 318 7.10 20.60 2.71
N GLY A 319 7.74 20.59 1.52
CA GLY A 319 9.20 20.51 1.39
C GLY A 319 9.88 21.59 2.22
N SER A 320 9.43 22.85 2.08
CA SER A 320 9.99 23.96 2.86
C SER A 320 9.85 23.79 4.39
N ILE A 321 8.76 23.20 4.88
CA ILE A 321 8.58 22.91 6.30
C ILE A 321 9.54 21.80 6.74
N ILE A 322 9.54 20.68 6.00
CA ILE A 322 10.37 19.51 6.31
C ILE A 322 11.87 19.83 6.29
N ASP A 323 12.31 20.65 5.33
CA ASP A 323 13.72 20.98 5.16
C ASP A 323 14.23 22.00 6.18
N ASN A 324 13.35 22.88 6.68
CA ASN A 324 13.77 23.99 7.56
C ASN A 324 13.45 23.78 9.05
N GLU A 325 12.58 22.80 9.36
CA GLU A 325 12.17 22.53 10.73
C GLU A 325 12.62 21.15 11.18
N THR A 326 13.40 21.07 12.25
CA THR A 326 13.82 19.77 12.81
C THR A 326 12.62 18.96 13.33
N THR A 327 11.58 19.65 13.79
CA THR A 327 10.34 19.03 14.29
C THR A 327 9.15 19.87 13.88
N HIS A 328 8.13 19.25 13.32
CA HIS A 328 6.87 19.91 12.98
C HIS A 328 5.67 19.05 13.40
N SER A 329 4.57 19.70 13.71
CA SER A 329 3.33 19.06 14.16
C SER A 329 2.14 19.57 13.36
N LEU A 330 1.16 18.67 13.12
CA LEU A 330 -0.14 19.06 12.59
C LEU A 330 -1.08 19.41 13.74
N THR A 331 -1.58 20.63 13.75
CA THR A 331 -2.67 21.07 14.65
C THR A 331 -4.01 20.97 13.92
N ASN A 332 -5.10 20.79 14.68
CA ASN A 332 -6.46 20.80 14.12
C ASN A 332 -6.85 22.21 13.70
#